data_73494d7defec71348409ec619d55f90b
#
_entry.id   73494d7defec71348409ec619d55f90b
#
_cell.length_a   1.000
_cell.length_b   1.000
_cell.length_c   1.000
_cell.angle_alpha   90.00
_cell.angle_beta   90.00
_cell.angle_gamma   90.00
#
_symmetry.space_group_name_H-M   'P 1'
#
loop_
_entity.id
_entity.type
_entity.pdbx_description
1 polymer ?
#
loop_
_entity_poly.entity_id
_entity_poly.type
_entity_poly.pdbx_seq_one_letter_code
_entity_poly.pdbx_strand_id
1 'polypeptide(L)'
;MLSDLLAIRHFASTDHSKWIWRCHIDSSKPNPPTWEFVRPFVEEYDAVVFTMESFQPADLNASCLRFVPPAIDPLSTKNLELDEDLYCRVLVELGISLRKPVLLQVSRFDPWKDPLGVIRAFHLVKQEIPALQLVLAGGMATDDPQGGEMLEALRTEAAGDRDIHVFTNLGNLEINALQRAAYAIIQKSIKEGFGLVVSEAFWKQKPVVAGNAGGIPLQFPDDYQGFLVESVEECAQRLSSLLKQPLQAQGFGAAGNAKVTADFLLPRLLRDELQLFADVL
;
A
#
# COMPACT_ATOMS: atom_id res chain seq x y z
N MET A 1 -18.14 -14.40 -5.11
CA MET A 1 -18.48 -12.95 -5.19
C MET A 1 -18.06 -12.27 -6.50
N LEU A 2 -16.87 -12.51 -7.07
CA LEU A 2 -16.50 -11.95 -8.41
C LEU A 2 -17.31 -12.57 -9.57
N SER A 3 -17.63 -13.85 -9.50
CA SER A 3 -18.39 -14.58 -10.53
C SER A 3 -19.83 -14.10 -10.69
N ASP A 4 -20.48 -13.70 -9.61
CA ASP A 4 -21.91 -13.33 -9.63
C ASP A 4 -22.12 -11.98 -10.33
N LEU A 5 -21.19 -11.02 -10.13
CA LEU A 5 -21.25 -9.72 -10.77
C LEU A 5 -20.91 -9.77 -12.27
N LEU A 6 -20.00 -10.67 -12.68
CA LEU A 6 -19.66 -10.85 -14.10
C LEU A 6 -20.83 -11.38 -14.92
N ALA A 7 -21.62 -12.28 -14.35
CA ALA A 7 -22.80 -12.84 -15.01
C ALA A 7 -23.93 -11.80 -15.22
N ILE A 8 -23.99 -10.72 -14.43
CA ILE A 8 -25.01 -9.69 -14.57
C ILE A 8 -24.97 -9.05 -15.97
N ARG A 9 -23.79 -8.74 -16.50
CA ARG A 9 -23.66 -8.19 -17.87
C ARG A 9 -24.29 -9.13 -18.89
N HIS A 10 -24.01 -10.42 -18.78
CA HIS A 10 -24.50 -11.44 -19.71
C HIS A 10 -26.05 -11.58 -19.66
N PHE A 11 -26.63 -11.58 -18.46
CA PHE A 11 -28.09 -11.88 -18.28
C PHE A 11 -28.98 -10.64 -18.17
N ALA A 12 -28.45 -9.48 -17.81
CA ALA A 12 -29.25 -8.28 -17.50
C ALA A 12 -28.94 -7.06 -18.38
N SER A 13 -28.13 -7.19 -19.42
CA SER A 13 -27.82 -6.05 -20.29
C SER A 13 -29.06 -5.62 -21.09
N THR A 14 -29.33 -4.32 -21.06
CA THR A 14 -30.27 -3.66 -21.98
C THR A 14 -29.44 -3.05 -23.14
N ASP A 15 -30.08 -2.93 -24.32
CA ASP A 15 -29.41 -2.55 -25.58
C ASP A 15 -28.68 -1.18 -25.59
N HIS A 16 -28.81 -0.39 -24.53
CA HIS A 16 -28.25 0.98 -24.44
C HIS A 16 -27.30 1.17 -23.28
N SER A 17 -27.05 0.16 -22.42
CA SER A 17 -26.16 0.27 -21.29
C SER A 17 -24.72 -0.08 -21.67
N LYS A 18 -23.77 0.75 -21.26
CA LYS A 18 -22.34 0.48 -21.37
C LYS A 18 -21.83 -0.10 -20.07
N TRP A 19 -21.01 -1.14 -20.19
CA TRP A 19 -20.54 -1.93 -19.05
C TRP A 19 -19.04 -1.89 -18.98
N ILE A 20 -18.51 -1.50 -17.81
CA ILE A 20 -17.07 -1.43 -17.53
C ILE A 20 -16.76 -2.41 -16.41
N TRP A 21 -15.84 -3.33 -16.66
CA TRP A 21 -15.32 -4.22 -15.64
C TRP A 21 -13.97 -3.71 -15.12
N ARG A 22 -13.87 -3.55 -13.79
CA ARG A 22 -12.64 -3.12 -13.14
C ARG A 22 -12.08 -4.21 -12.25
N CYS A 23 -10.81 -4.59 -12.49
CA CYS A 23 -10.06 -5.55 -11.68
C CYS A 23 -8.97 -4.84 -10.88
N HIS A 24 -9.02 -4.96 -9.55
CA HIS A 24 -8.06 -4.37 -8.63
C HIS A 24 -6.98 -5.34 -8.17
N ILE A 25 -7.06 -6.60 -8.58
CA ILE A 25 -6.10 -7.64 -8.20
C ILE A 25 -5.16 -7.97 -9.36
N ASP A 26 -3.99 -8.49 -9.04
CA ASP A 26 -3.09 -9.08 -10.02
C ASP A 26 -3.72 -10.36 -10.60
N SER A 27 -4.05 -10.29 -11.88
CA SER A 27 -4.61 -11.40 -12.65
C SER A 27 -3.65 -11.90 -13.74
N SER A 28 -2.36 -11.58 -13.66
CA SER A 28 -1.36 -11.99 -14.66
C SER A 28 -1.17 -13.51 -14.74
N LYS A 29 -1.40 -14.19 -13.61
CA LYS A 29 -1.32 -15.66 -13.49
C LYS A 29 -2.56 -16.17 -12.77
N PRO A 30 -3.74 -16.11 -13.39
CA PRO A 30 -4.98 -16.53 -12.75
C PRO A 30 -5.01 -18.04 -12.57
N ASN A 31 -5.86 -18.52 -11.66
CA ASN A 31 -6.16 -19.95 -11.57
C ASN A 31 -6.81 -20.41 -12.89
N PRO A 32 -6.21 -21.37 -13.63
CA PRO A 32 -6.66 -21.68 -14.99
C PRO A 32 -8.15 -22.09 -15.08
N PRO A 33 -8.68 -23.03 -14.29
CA PRO A 33 -10.10 -23.40 -14.35
C PRO A 33 -11.03 -22.21 -14.06
N THR A 34 -10.67 -21.35 -13.11
CA THR A 34 -11.46 -20.16 -12.78
C THR A 34 -11.42 -19.15 -13.93
N TRP A 35 -10.24 -18.94 -14.51
CA TRP A 35 -10.07 -17.99 -15.60
C TRP A 35 -10.78 -18.44 -16.88
N GLU A 36 -10.66 -19.70 -17.26
CA GLU A 36 -11.39 -20.27 -18.40
C GLU A 36 -12.91 -20.09 -18.27
N PHE A 37 -13.41 -20.19 -17.05
CA PHE A 37 -14.84 -19.96 -16.76
C PHE A 37 -15.25 -18.48 -16.84
N VAL A 38 -14.45 -17.55 -16.26
CA VAL A 38 -14.85 -16.14 -16.14
C VAL A 38 -14.48 -15.28 -17.37
N ARG A 39 -13.44 -15.67 -18.12
CA ARG A 39 -12.91 -14.90 -19.26
C ARG A 39 -14.00 -14.55 -20.30
N PRO A 40 -14.85 -15.47 -20.77
CA PRO A 40 -15.88 -15.13 -21.75
C PRO A 40 -16.80 -14.01 -21.29
N PHE A 41 -17.14 -13.96 -20.01
CA PHE A 41 -17.97 -12.90 -19.45
C PHE A 41 -17.22 -11.56 -19.34
N VAL A 42 -15.94 -11.59 -19.03
CA VAL A 42 -15.08 -10.37 -18.98
C VAL A 42 -14.95 -9.76 -20.39
N GLU A 43 -14.81 -10.58 -21.41
CA GLU A 43 -14.65 -10.15 -22.80
C GLU A 43 -15.95 -9.55 -23.40
N GLU A 44 -17.10 -9.76 -22.77
CA GLU A 44 -18.37 -9.12 -23.15
C GLU A 44 -18.48 -7.65 -22.70
N TYR A 45 -17.61 -7.19 -21.78
CA TYR A 45 -17.66 -5.82 -21.30
C TYR A 45 -17.18 -4.83 -22.37
N ASP A 46 -17.79 -3.64 -22.42
CA ASP A 46 -17.42 -2.58 -23.36
C ASP A 46 -16.01 -2.04 -23.06
N ALA A 47 -15.60 -2.06 -21.78
CA ALA A 47 -14.21 -1.80 -21.38
C ALA A 47 -13.79 -2.67 -20.18
N VAL A 48 -12.50 -2.98 -20.15
CA VAL A 48 -11.83 -3.70 -19.06
C VAL A 48 -10.72 -2.82 -18.51
N VAL A 49 -10.68 -2.66 -17.18
CA VAL A 49 -9.73 -1.77 -16.50
C VAL A 49 -8.92 -2.55 -15.48
N PHE A 50 -7.62 -2.46 -15.57
CA PHE A 50 -6.68 -2.97 -14.56
C PHE A 50 -5.93 -1.82 -13.88
N THR A 51 -5.30 -2.11 -12.75
CA THR A 51 -4.42 -1.17 -12.06
C THR A 51 -3.18 -0.83 -12.89
N MET A 52 -2.61 -1.82 -13.59
CA MET A 52 -1.42 -1.70 -14.41
C MET A 52 -1.36 -2.81 -15.46
N GLU A 53 -0.56 -2.62 -16.50
CA GLU A 53 -0.44 -3.54 -17.64
C GLU A 53 -0.05 -4.96 -17.20
N SER A 54 0.90 -5.09 -16.29
CA SER A 54 1.37 -6.39 -15.84
C SER A 54 0.34 -7.19 -15.04
N PHE A 55 -0.83 -6.62 -14.70
CA PHE A 55 -1.90 -7.31 -13.98
C PHE A 55 -2.91 -8.01 -14.90
N GLN A 56 -2.86 -7.73 -16.20
CA GLN A 56 -3.76 -8.37 -17.16
C GLN A 56 -3.35 -9.81 -17.44
N PRO A 57 -4.30 -10.74 -17.63
CA PRO A 57 -4.01 -12.04 -18.22
C PRO A 57 -3.55 -11.91 -19.67
N ALA A 58 -2.54 -12.71 -20.05
CA ALA A 58 -1.93 -12.62 -21.40
C ALA A 58 -2.88 -12.99 -22.55
N ASP A 59 -3.92 -13.78 -22.26
CA ASP A 59 -4.90 -14.28 -23.22
C ASP A 59 -6.23 -13.54 -23.20
N LEU A 60 -6.32 -12.40 -22.50
CA LEU A 60 -7.51 -11.55 -22.47
C LEU A 60 -7.65 -10.79 -23.81
N ASN A 61 -8.82 -10.92 -24.44
CA ASN A 61 -9.18 -10.18 -25.66
C ASN A 61 -10.30 -9.18 -25.37
N ALA A 62 -9.94 -8.03 -24.81
CA ALA A 62 -10.89 -6.96 -24.48
C ALA A 62 -10.99 -5.93 -25.62
N SER A 63 -12.21 -5.47 -25.93
CA SER A 63 -12.47 -4.45 -26.98
C SER A 63 -11.89 -3.08 -26.63
N CYS A 64 -11.93 -2.72 -25.35
CA CYS A 64 -11.31 -1.51 -24.81
C CYS A 64 -10.57 -1.87 -23.51
N LEU A 65 -9.24 -1.76 -23.51
CA LEU A 65 -8.40 -2.05 -22.35
C LEU A 65 -7.79 -0.76 -21.83
N ARG A 66 -7.87 -0.51 -20.51
CA ARG A 66 -7.31 0.66 -19.85
C ARG A 66 -6.58 0.27 -18.57
N PHE A 67 -5.56 1.06 -18.24
CA PHE A 67 -4.79 0.93 -17.01
C PHE A 67 -4.97 2.20 -16.18
N VAL A 68 -5.68 2.06 -15.06
CA VAL A 68 -6.02 3.19 -14.19
C VAL A 68 -5.61 2.86 -12.76
N PRO A 69 -4.41 3.30 -12.35
CA PRO A 69 -3.93 3.10 -10.98
C PRO A 69 -4.84 3.78 -9.95
N PRO A 70 -4.98 3.23 -8.75
CA PRO A 70 -5.66 3.90 -7.64
C PRO A 70 -5.03 5.25 -7.29
N ALA A 71 -5.76 6.05 -6.54
CA ALA A 71 -5.32 7.35 -6.06
C ALA A 71 -5.72 7.54 -4.59
N ILE A 72 -5.03 8.46 -3.91
CA ILE A 72 -5.37 8.91 -2.57
C ILE A 72 -6.17 10.21 -2.62
N ASP A 73 -7.02 10.40 -1.61
CA ASP A 73 -7.66 11.68 -1.34
C ASP A 73 -6.80 12.48 -0.35
N PRO A 74 -6.17 13.60 -0.78
CA PRO A 74 -5.34 14.41 0.09
C PRO A 74 -6.13 15.14 1.18
N LEU A 75 -7.45 15.28 1.01
CA LEU A 75 -8.35 15.98 1.94
C LEU A 75 -9.03 15.03 2.94
N SER A 76 -8.85 13.73 2.81
CA SER A 76 -9.37 12.77 3.78
C SER A 76 -8.69 12.91 5.15
N THR A 77 -9.38 12.54 6.22
CA THR A 77 -8.82 12.55 7.59
C THR A 77 -7.47 11.82 7.68
N LYS A 78 -7.26 10.80 6.85
CA LYS A 78 -6.03 10.02 6.81
C LYS A 78 -4.86 10.79 6.17
N ASN A 79 -5.12 11.81 5.33
CA ASN A 79 -4.09 12.46 4.52
C ASN A 79 -4.01 13.98 4.72
N LEU A 80 -5.05 14.60 5.28
CA LEU A 80 -5.07 16.04 5.51
C LEU A 80 -3.88 16.49 6.38
N GLU A 81 -3.49 17.76 6.24
CA GLU A 81 -2.41 18.34 7.05
C GLU A 81 -2.81 18.34 8.52
N LEU A 82 -1.86 18.04 9.40
CA LEU A 82 -2.02 18.09 10.85
C LEU A 82 -0.96 19.00 11.45
N ASP A 83 -1.36 19.79 12.42
CA ASP A 83 -0.43 20.58 13.22
C ASP A 83 0.51 19.65 14.01
N GLU A 84 1.75 20.11 14.19
CA GLU A 84 2.77 19.33 14.90
C GLU A 84 2.36 19.00 16.33
N ASP A 85 1.74 19.96 17.02
CA ASP A 85 1.23 19.74 18.38
C ASP A 85 0.16 18.65 18.43
N LEU A 86 -0.64 18.50 17.38
CA LEU A 86 -1.70 17.50 17.32
C LEU A 86 -1.10 16.11 17.16
N TYR A 87 -0.22 15.90 16.17
CA TYR A 87 0.35 14.56 16.01
C TYR A 87 1.30 14.17 17.14
N CYS A 88 2.01 15.14 17.76
CA CYS A 88 2.81 14.87 18.95
C CYS A 88 1.95 14.40 20.13
N ARG A 89 0.77 15.03 20.36
CA ARG A 89 -0.16 14.56 21.39
C ARG A 89 -0.63 13.14 21.14
N VAL A 90 -1.03 12.82 19.90
CA VAL A 90 -1.44 11.46 19.55
C VAL A 90 -0.34 10.44 19.83
N LEU A 91 0.93 10.74 19.50
CA LEU A 91 2.04 9.84 19.79
C LEU A 91 2.21 9.60 21.29
N VAL A 92 2.12 10.67 22.09
CA VAL A 92 2.22 10.57 23.57
C VAL A 92 1.09 9.72 24.14
N GLU A 93 -0.15 9.90 23.67
CA GLU A 93 -1.31 9.09 24.08
C GLU A 93 -1.14 7.62 23.71
N LEU A 94 -0.47 7.32 22.59
CA LEU A 94 -0.12 5.97 22.17
C LEU A 94 1.14 5.42 22.88
N GLY A 95 1.77 6.18 23.78
CA GLY A 95 2.99 5.77 24.49
C GLY A 95 4.25 5.72 23.63
N ILE A 96 4.26 6.42 22.49
CA ILE A 96 5.39 6.49 21.56
C ILE A 96 6.30 7.65 21.95
N SER A 97 7.61 7.41 22.06
CA SER A 97 8.58 8.43 22.45
C SER A 97 8.83 9.42 21.31
N LEU A 98 8.71 10.72 21.58
CA LEU A 98 9.07 11.77 20.65
C LEU A 98 10.59 11.98 20.46
N ARG A 99 11.42 11.26 21.24
CA ARG A 99 12.89 11.43 21.26
C ARG A 99 13.62 10.41 20.40
N LYS A 100 12.94 9.36 19.95
CA LYS A 100 13.52 8.28 19.14
C LYS A 100 12.88 8.32 17.75
N PRO A 101 13.67 8.16 16.67
CA PRO A 101 13.10 7.95 15.34
C PRO A 101 12.12 6.78 15.33
N VAL A 102 11.02 6.93 14.61
CA VAL A 102 9.99 5.90 14.47
C VAL A 102 10.08 5.30 13.07
N LEU A 103 10.24 4.00 12.99
CA LEU A 103 9.96 3.20 11.80
C LEU A 103 8.51 2.73 11.90
N LEU A 104 7.74 2.87 10.83
CA LEU A 104 6.30 2.58 10.86
C LEU A 104 5.91 1.64 9.71
N GLN A 105 5.18 0.58 10.04
CA GLN A 105 4.41 -0.20 9.08
C GLN A 105 2.91 0.01 9.34
N VAL A 106 2.15 0.36 8.30
CA VAL A 106 0.68 0.41 8.32
C VAL A 106 0.14 -0.61 7.35
N SER A 107 -0.44 -1.69 7.84
CA SER A 107 -0.97 -2.75 6.97
C SER A 107 -1.98 -3.63 7.73
N ARG A 108 -2.77 -4.43 7.02
CA ARG A 108 -3.42 -5.57 7.67
C ARG A 108 -2.34 -6.53 8.19
N PHE A 109 -2.64 -7.21 9.28
CA PHE A 109 -1.77 -8.26 9.81
C PHE A 109 -2.04 -9.56 9.07
N ASP A 110 -1.42 -9.69 7.90
CA ASP A 110 -1.45 -10.91 7.09
C ASP A 110 -0.02 -11.29 6.61
N PRO A 111 0.23 -12.55 6.26
CA PRO A 111 1.57 -13.01 5.86
C PRO A 111 2.13 -12.27 4.64
N TRP A 112 1.27 -11.78 3.75
CA TRP A 112 1.69 -11.09 2.52
C TRP A 112 2.32 -9.71 2.79
N LYS A 113 2.06 -9.13 3.96
CA LYS A 113 2.65 -7.86 4.42
C LYS A 113 3.96 -8.05 5.18
N ASP A 114 4.33 -9.30 5.47
CA ASP A 114 5.56 -9.72 6.16
C ASP A 114 5.90 -8.90 7.41
N PRO A 115 4.96 -8.69 8.35
CA PRO A 115 5.24 -7.88 9.53
C PRO A 115 6.28 -8.52 10.45
N LEU A 116 6.39 -9.86 10.49
CA LEU A 116 7.47 -10.55 11.21
C LEU A 116 8.84 -10.29 10.59
N GLY A 117 8.93 -10.22 9.25
CA GLY A 117 10.14 -9.81 8.56
C GLY A 117 10.52 -8.37 8.86
N VAL A 118 9.54 -7.49 9.07
CA VAL A 118 9.79 -6.10 9.50
C VAL A 118 10.37 -6.05 10.91
N ILE A 119 9.87 -6.85 11.87
CA ILE A 119 10.46 -6.93 13.21
C ILE A 119 11.92 -7.42 13.14
N ARG A 120 12.18 -8.47 12.34
CA ARG A 120 13.58 -8.96 12.16
C ARG A 120 14.49 -7.89 11.55
N ALA A 121 14.04 -7.17 10.53
CA ALA A 121 14.79 -6.06 9.96
C ALA A 121 15.05 -4.95 10.99
N PHE A 122 14.03 -4.60 11.79
CA PHE A 122 14.17 -3.63 12.87
C PHE A 122 15.26 -4.06 13.89
N HIS A 123 15.27 -5.31 14.31
CA HIS A 123 16.29 -5.80 15.24
C HIS A 123 17.72 -5.68 14.66
N LEU A 124 17.90 -5.94 13.35
CA LEU A 124 19.18 -5.74 12.68
C LEU A 124 19.59 -4.26 12.70
N VAL A 125 18.67 -3.35 12.37
CA VAL A 125 18.93 -1.90 12.41
C VAL A 125 19.23 -1.44 13.84
N LYS A 126 18.53 -1.95 14.84
CA LYS A 126 18.66 -1.57 16.25
C LYS A 126 20.04 -1.95 16.83
N GLN A 127 20.70 -3.00 16.30
CA GLN A 127 22.07 -3.32 16.67
C GLN A 127 23.06 -2.20 16.34
N GLU A 128 22.81 -1.47 15.25
CA GLU A 128 23.64 -0.33 14.81
C GLU A 128 23.15 1.00 15.38
N ILE A 129 21.84 1.16 15.55
CA ILE A 129 21.15 2.39 15.98
C ILE A 129 20.21 2.04 17.14
N PRO A 130 20.73 1.95 18.39
CA PRO A 130 19.93 1.48 19.54
C PRO A 130 18.74 2.40 19.91
N ALA A 131 18.86 3.71 19.63
CA ALA A 131 17.82 4.68 19.95
C ALA A 131 16.77 4.75 18.82
N LEU A 132 16.00 3.68 18.62
CA LEU A 132 15.02 3.52 17.52
C LEU A 132 13.74 2.88 18.05
N GLN A 133 12.61 3.17 17.43
CA GLN A 133 11.31 2.54 17.71
C GLN A 133 10.69 1.98 16.44
N LEU A 134 9.95 0.90 16.59
CA LEU A 134 9.10 0.31 15.56
C LEU A 134 7.64 0.40 15.97
N VAL A 135 6.80 0.88 15.07
CA VAL A 135 5.35 0.86 15.21
C VAL A 135 4.74 0.00 14.11
N LEU A 136 3.98 -1.01 14.51
CA LEU A 136 3.17 -1.83 13.62
C LEU A 136 1.70 -1.46 13.88
N ALA A 137 1.07 -0.78 12.94
CA ALA A 137 -0.32 -0.36 13.04
C ALA A 137 -1.17 -1.09 11.99
N GLY A 138 -2.17 -1.85 12.46
CA GLY A 138 -2.93 -2.68 11.54
C GLY A 138 -4.39 -2.89 11.93
N GLY A 139 -5.20 -3.26 10.94
CA GLY A 139 -6.53 -3.79 11.12
C GLY A 139 -6.53 -5.30 11.00
N MET A 140 -7.41 -5.95 11.74
CA MET A 140 -7.76 -7.35 11.50
C MET A 140 -8.89 -7.36 10.47
N ALA A 141 -8.75 -8.20 9.42
CA ALA A 141 -9.89 -8.53 8.61
C ALA A 141 -10.85 -9.37 9.49
N THR A 142 -12.08 -8.90 9.65
CA THR A 142 -13.07 -9.56 10.53
C THR A 142 -13.48 -10.94 10.05
N ASP A 143 -13.13 -11.29 8.82
CA ASP A 143 -13.44 -12.51 8.10
C ASP A 143 -12.20 -13.40 7.81
N ASP A 144 -11.01 -13.02 8.30
CA ASP A 144 -9.77 -13.75 8.07
C ASP A 144 -9.25 -14.39 9.36
N PRO A 145 -9.38 -15.73 9.54
CA PRO A 145 -8.83 -16.45 10.68
C PRO A 145 -7.30 -16.29 10.83
N GLN A 146 -6.57 -16.09 9.73
CA GLN A 146 -5.12 -15.95 9.72
C GLN A 146 -4.66 -14.63 10.37
N GLY A 147 -5.50 -13.60 10.36
CA GLY A 147 -5.19 -12.32 11.00
C GLY A 147 -5.01 -12.42 12.52
N GLY A 148 -5.80 -13.28 13.18
CA GLY A 148 -5.67 -13.55 14.62
C GLY A 148 -4.37 -14.24 14.98
N GLU A 149 -4.00 -15.29 14.23
CA GLU A 149 -2.75 -16.03 14.43
C GLU A 149 -1.53 -15.13 14.19
N MET A 150 -1.58 -14.30 13.15
CA MET A 150 -0.51 -13.33 12.86
C MET A 150 -0.35 -12.31 13.98
N LEU A 151 -1.43 -11.78 14.54
CA LEU A 151 -1.36 -10.84 15.65
C LEU A 151 -0.71 -11.45 16.89
N GLU A 152 -1.04 -12.68 17.24
CA GLU A 152 -0.42 -13.39 18.37
C GLU A 152 1.07 -13.69 18.11
N ALA A 153 1.44 -14.04 16.88
CA ALA A 153 2.83 -14.20 16.48
C ALA A 153 3.60 -12.87 16.61
N LEU A 154 3.00 -11.76 16.19
CA LEU A 154 3.59 -10.41 16.33
C LEU A 154 3.79 -10.03 17.78
N ARG A 155 2.81 -10.27 18.64
CA ARG A 155 2.90 -10.00 20.08
C ARG A 155 4.00 -10.83 20.74
N THR A 156 4.13 -12.08 20.33
CA THR A 156 5.18 -12.98 20.82
C THR A 156 6.57 -12.50 20.40
N GLU A 157 6.76 -12.15 19.13
CA GLU A 157 8.03 -11.67 18.58
C GLU A 157 8.42 -10.30 19.14
N ALA A 158 7.43 -9.42 19.39
CA ALA A 158 7.64 -8.11 20.02
C ALA A 158 7.88 -8.21 21.54
N ALA A 159 7.56 -9.36 22.16
CA ALA A 159 7.66 -9.52 23.61
C ALA A 159 9.10 -9.34 24.08
N GLY A 160 9.29 -8.42 25.04
CA GLY A 160 10.61 -8.14 25.62
C GLY A 160 11.35 -6.95 25.00
N ASP A 161 10.92 -6.45 23.85
CA ASP A 161 11.44 -5.19 23.30
C ASP A 161 10.43 -4.04 23.47
N ARG A 162 10.71 -3.14 24.42
CA ARG A 162 9.84 -2.00 24.76
C ARG A 162 9.78 -0.92 23.66
N ASP A 163 10.61 -1.03 22.66
CA ASP A 163 10.64 -0.12 21.51
C ASP A 163 9.82 -0.63 20.33
N ILE A 164 9.13 -1.79 20.47
CA ILE A 164 8.20 -2.31 19.47
C ILE A 164 6.77 -2.11 19.99
N HIS A 165 5.98 -1.38 19.22
CA HIS A 165 4.57 -1.09 19.51
C HIS A 165 3.68 -1.76 18.47
N VAL A 166 2.68 -2.54 18.91
CA VAL A 166 1.72 -3.21 18.02
C VAL A 166 0.33 -2.68 18.34
N PHE A 167 -0.26 -1.98 17.39
CA PHE A 167 -1.61 -1.40 17.53
C PHE A 167 -2.59 -2.04 16.56
N THR A 168 -3.80 -2.29 17.07
CA THR A 168 -4.94 -2.74 16.26
C THR A 168 -6.02 -1.69 16.26
N ASN A 169 -6.73 -1.56 15.12
CA ASN A 169 -7.95 -0.74 15.00
C ASN A 169 -7.77 0.75 15.33
N LEU A 170 -6.61 1.33 15.02
CA LEU A 170 -6.44 2.77 15.07
C LEU A 170 -7.33 3.47 14.03
N GLY A 171 -7.84 4.64 14.36
CA GLY A 171 -8.62 5.47 13.45
C GLY A 171 -7.73 6.18 12.41
N ASN A 172 -8.38 6.81 11.44
CA ASN A 172 -7.66 7.50 10.36
C ASN A 172 -6.81 8.68 10.85
N LEU A 173 -7.20 9.34 11.94
CA LEU A 173 -6.44 10.44 12.53
C LEU A 173 -5.14 9.95 13.16
N GLU A 174 -5.20 8.86 13.93
CA GLU A 174 -4.02 8.25 14.55
C GLU A 174 -3.05 7.71 13.50
N ILE A 175 -3.57 7.07 12.44
CA ILE A 175 -2.73 6.62 11.32
C ILE A 175 -2.06 7.81 10.62
N ASN A 176 -2.78 8.91 10.38
CA ASN A 176 -2.21 10.12 9.80
C ASN A 176 -1.10 10.70 10.70
N ALA A 177 -1.35 10.80 12.00
CA ALA A 177 -0.37 11.28 12.98
C ALA A 177 0.90 10.41 13.00
N LEU A 178 0.74 9.07 13.03
CA LEU A 178 1.85 8.12 12.98
C LEU A 178 2.67 8.25 11.69
N GLN A 179 1.99 8.34 10.54
CA GLN A 179 2.68 8.52 9.25
C GLN A 179 3.44 9.85 9.18
N ARG A 180 2.90 10.95 9.74
CA ARG A 180 3.58 12.25 9.78
C ARG A 180 4.77 12.27 10.74
N ALA A 181 4.68 11.58 11.85
CA ALA A 181 5.75 11.49 12.83
C ALA A 181 6.83 10.46 12.47
N ALA A 182 6.53 9.49 11.62
CA ALA A 182 7.49 8.47 11.21
C ALA A 182 8.71 9.08 10.55
N TYR A 183 9.88 8.53 10.86
CA TYR A 183 11.12 8.81 10.16
C TYR A 183 11.12 8.16 8.76
N ALA A 184 10.72 6.88 8.71
CA ALA A 184 10.53 6.15 7.47
C ALA A 184 9.34 5.18 7.58
N ILE A 185 8.70 4.93 6.45
CA ILE A 185 7.61 3.95 6.33
C ILE A 185 8.18 2.66 5.74
N ILE A 186 7.71 1.53 6.28
CA ILE A 186 8.08 0.19 5.81
C ILE A 186 6.85 -0.47 5.21
N GLN A 187 6.91 -0.90 3.96
CA GLN A 187 5.86 -1.65 3.30
C GLN A 187 6.47 -2.89 2.64
N LYS A 188 7.08 -3.76 3.47
CA LYS A 188 7.80 -4.96 3.00
C LYS A 188 6.85 -6.07 2.57
N SER A 189 5.93 -5.76 1.65
CA SER A 189 4.98 -6.73 1.13
C SER A 189 5.65 -7.75 0.22
N ILE A 190 5.30 -9.04 0.40
CA ILE A 190 5.67 -10.14 -0.50
C ILE A 190 4.69 -10.20 -1.67
N LYS A 191 3.43 -9.86 -1.40
CA LYS A 191 2.38 -9.67 -2.41
C LYS A 191 1.60 -8.41 -2.11
N GLU A 192 1.28 -7.67 -3.16
CA GLU A 192 0.54 -6.43 -3.08
C GLU A 192 -0.33 -6.22 -4.32
N GLY A 193 -1.49 -5.60 -4.16
CA GLY A 193 -2.22 -5.03 -5.28
C GLY A 193 -1.54 -3.73 -5.72
N PHE A 194 -1.83 -2.64 -5.03
CA PHE A 194 -1.21 -1.35 -5.32
C PHE A 194 -0.36 -0.82 -4.17
N GLY A 195 -0.83 -0.96 -2.92
CA GLY A 195 -0.12 -0.47 -1.74
C GLY A 195 -0.30 1.02 -1.51
N LEU A 196 -1.55 1.50 -1.35
CA LEU A 196 -1.88 2.92 -1.13
C LEU A 196 -1.11 3.57 0.01
N VAL A 197 -0.67 2.80 1.00
CA VAL A 197 0.17 3.29 2.11
C VAL A 197 1.47 3.92 1.61
N VAL A 198 2.02 3.46 0.48
CA VAL A 198 3.20 4.06 -0.15
C VAL A 198 2.87 5.47 -0.66
N SER A 199 1.76 5.64 -1.40
CA SER A 199 1.29 6.96 -1.82
C SER A 199 0.99 7.88 -0.62
N GLU A 200 0.37 7.35 0.44
CA GLU A 200 0.08 8.11 1.67
C GLU A 200 1.37 8.57 2.37
N ALA A 201 2.39 7.72 2.40
CA ALA A 201 3.70 8.06 2.95
C ALA A 201 4.41 9.16 2.15
N PHE A 202 4.48 8.99 0.83
CA PHE A 202 5.08 9.97 -0.07
C PHE A 202 4.32 11.30 -0.07
N TRP A 203 2.98 11.27 0.02
CA TRP A 203 2.19 12.49 0.20
C TRP A 203 2.62 13.30 1.42
N LYS A 204 3.03 12.63 2.49
CA LYS A 204 3.56 13.22 3.74
C LYS A 204 5.09 13.43 3.71
N GLN A 205 5.71 13.33 2.54
CA GLN A 205 7.16 13.46 2.33
C GLN A 205 8.00 12.49 3.18
N LYS A 206 7.47 11.28 3.43
CA LYS A 206 8.20 10.26 4.17
C LYS A 206 8.91 9.31 3.22
N PRO A 207 10.19 8.99 3.45
CA PRO A 207 10.88 7.97 2.69
C PRO A 207 10.27 6.60 2.97
N VAL A 208 10.29 5.72 1.96
CA VAL A 208 9.68 4.40 2.03
C VAL A 208 10.69 3.32 1.70
N VAL A 209 10.75 2.27 2.51
CA VAL A 209 11.41 1.01 2.16
C VAL A 209 10.32 -0.04 1.94
N ALA A 210 10.23 -0.60 0.75
CA ALA A 210 9.11 -1.45 0.40
C ALA A 210 9.52 -2.71 -0.36
N GLY A 211 8.67 -3.75 -0.31
CA GLY A 211 8.82 -4.94 -1.13
C GLY A 211 8.63 -4.63 -2.61
N ASN A 212 9.41 -5.28 -3.46
CA ASN A 212 9.26 -5.20 -4.92
C ASN A 212 8.06 -6.04 -5.37
N ALA A 213 6.84 -5.59 -5.06
CA ALA A 213 5.61 -6.36 -5.24
C ALA A 213 4.46 -5.52 -5.79
N GLY A 214 3.72 -6.08 -6.74
CA GLY A 214 2.50 -5.48 -7.30
C GLY A 214 2.73 -4.08 -7.86
N GLY A 215 1.85 -3.15 -7.50
CA GLY A 215 1.92 -1.74 -7.93
C GLY A 215 2.84 -0.85 -7.08
N ILE A 216 3.57 -1.40 -6.11
CA ILE A 216 4.50 -0.61 -5.29
C ILE A 216 5.59 0.07 -6.15
N PRO A 217 6.30 -0.63 -7.07
CA PRO A 217 7.36 -0.02 -7.87
C PRO A 217 6.90 1.16 -8.72
N LEU A 218 5.63 1.16 -9.16
CA LEU A 218 5.04 2.23 -9.95
C LEU A 218 5.00 3.58 -9.20
N GLN A 219 4.95 3.54 -7.86
CA GLN A 219 4.85 4.69 -6.99
C GLN A 219 6.21 5.29 -6.62
N PHE A 220 7.30 4.53 -6.83
CA PHE A 220 8.65 4.99 -6.49
C PHE A 220 9.20 5.95 -7.56
N PRO A 221 9.88 7.04 -7.16
CA PRO A 221 10.67 7.83 -8.09
C PRO A 221 11.83 7.00 -8.67
N ASP A 222 12.22 7.27 -9.91
CA ASP A 222 13.21 6.47 -10.65
C ASP A 222 14.57 6.38 -9.93
N ASP A 223 15.04 7.48 -9.36
CA ASP A 223 16.32 7.55 -8.63
C ASP A 223 16.30 6.76 -7.30
N TYR A 224 15.13 6.34 -6.83
CA TYR A 224 14.93 5.69 -5.54
C TYR A 224 14.43 4.24 -5.64
N GLN A 225 14.42 3.64 -6.82
CA GLN A 225 14.07 2.23 -7.03
C GLN A 225 14.93 1.27 -6.20
N GLY A 226 16.15 1.67 -5.82
CA GLY A 226 17.04 0.90 -4.95
C GLY A 226 16.54 0.74 -3.50
N PHE A 227 15.43 1.36 -3.12
CA PHE A 227 14.75 1.15 -1.82
C PHE A 227 13.60 0.13 -1.92
N LEU A 228 13.40 -0.49 -3.08
CA LEU A 228 12.64 -1.72 -3.23
C LEU A 228 13.52 -2.90 -2.80
N VAL A 229 12.98 -3.78 -1.95
CA VAL A 229 13.72 -4.85 -1.27
C VAL A 229 13.04 -6.19 -1.41
N GLU A 230 13.82 -7.27 -1.37
CA GLU A 230 13.32 -8.64 -1.48
C GLU A 230 13.62 -9.47 -0.21
N SER A 231 14.55 -9.01 0.63
CA SER A 231 14.95 -9.72 1.85
C SER A 231 14.82 -8.85 3.11
N VAL A 232 14.97 -9.49 4.27
CA VAL A 232 15.02 -8.84 5.58
C VAL A 232 16.31 -8.02 5.71
N GLU A 233 17.41 -8.56 5.22
CA GLU A 233 18.75 -7.97 5.27
C GLU A 233 18.81 -6.71 4.40
N GLU A 234 18.29 -6.75 3.17
CA GLU A 234 18.17 -5.56 2.32
C GLU A 234 17.31 -4.48 2.96
N CYS A 235 16.16 -4.87 3.54
CA CYS A 235 15.30 -3.94 4.26
C CYS A 235 16.08 -3.25 5.39
N ALA A 236 16.78 -3.99 6.23
CA ALA A 236 17.60 -3.45 7.30
C ALA A 236 18.69 -2.52 6.77
N GLN A 237 19.39 -2.91 5.70
CA GLN A 237 20.44 -2.10 5.08
C GLN A 237 19.91 -0.75 4.56
N ARG A 238 18.74 -0.76 3.86
CA ARG A 238 18.14 0.46 3.34
C ARG A 238 17.63 1.37 4.46
N LEU A 239 17.04 0.81 5.52
CA LEU A 239 16.64 1.58 6.71
C LEU A 239 17.83 2.19 7.43
N SER A 240 18.92 1.43 7.64
CA SER A 240 20.17 1.95 8.21
C SER A 240 20.77 3.07 7.37
N SER A 241 20.73 2.93 6.03
CA SER A 241 21.20 3.98 5.11
C SER A 241 20.40 5.27 5.28
N LEU A 242 19.06 5.22 5.30
CA LEU A 242 18.20 6.40 5.49
C LEU A 242 18.49 7.08 6.85
N LEU A 243 18.59 6.30 7.93
CA LEU A 243 18.84 6.83 9.26
C LEU A 243 20.20 7.49 9.39
N LYS A 244 21.21 7.02 8.67
CA LYS A 244 22.56 7.59 8.63
C LYS A 244 22.71 8.77 7.68
N GLN A 245 21.79 8.95 6.73
CA GLN A 245 21.83 9.96 5.68
C GLN A 245 20.52 10.81 5.63
N PRO A 246 20.32 11.71 6.63
CA PRO A 246 19.06 12.46 6.75
C PRO A 246 18.70 13.32 5.52
N LEU A 247 19.70 13.88 4.84
CA LEU A 247 19.49 14.68 3.61
C LEU A 247 19.00 13.79 2.46
N GLN A 248 19.51 12.57 2.33
CA GLN A 248 19.01 11.61 1.34
C GLN A 248 17.55 11.21 1.67
N ALA A 249 17.27 10.93 2.95
CA ALA A 249 15.91 10.59 3.39
C ALA A 249 14.91 11.71 3.07
N GLN A 250 15.28 12.96 3.34
CA GLN A 250 14.46 14.13 3.02
C GLN A 250 14.28 14.29 1.50
N GLY A 251 15.34 14.19 0.71
CA GLY A 251 15.29 14.25 -0.75
C GLY A 251 14.38 13.16 -1.34
N PHE A 252 14.47 11.94 -0.80
CA PHE A 252 13.60 10.84 -1.20
C PHE A 252 12.12 11.12 -0.90
N GLY A 253 11.81 11.57 0.33
CA GLY A 253 10.43 11.95 0.68
C GLY A 253 9.87 13.04 -0.24
N ALA A 254 10.67 14.08 -0.56
CA ALA A 254 10.28 15.16 -1.46
C ALA A 254 10.05 14.66 -2.91
N ALA A 255 10.93 13.81 -3.45
CA ALA A 255 10.77 13.21 -4.76
C ALA A 255 9.51 12.32 -4.83
N GLY A 256 9.25 11.52 -3.78
CA GLY A 256 8.04 10.73 -3.65
C GLY A 256 6.78 11.59 -3.64
N ASN A 257 6.79 12.70 -2.91
CA ASN A 257 5.67 13.64 -2.87
C ASN A 257 5.39 14.25 -4.25
N ALA A 258 6.43 14.67 -4.98
CA ALA A 258 6.27 15.18 -6.34
C ALA A 258 5.61 14.14 -7.26
N LYS A 259 6.05 12.88 -7.19
CA LYS A 259 5.47 11.79 -7.99
C LYS A 259 4.01 11.51 -7.62
N VAL A 260 3.68 11.43 -6.33
CA VAL A 260 2.28 11.21 -5.89
C VAL A 260 1.38 12.37 -6.30
N THR A 261 1.88 13.61 -6.19
CA THR A 261 1.13 14.80 -6.63
C THR A 261 0.80 14.76 -8.11
N ALA A 262 1.74 14.30 -8.95
CA ALA A 262 1.53 14.20 -10.39
C ALA A 262 0.60 13.01 -10.76
N ASP A 263 0.80 11.83 -10.15
CA ASP A 263 0.31 10.58 -10.70
C ASP A 263 -0.78 9.89 -9.85
N PHE A 264 -0.90 10.18 -8.53
CA PHE A 264 -1.69 9.35 -7.63
C PHE A 264 -2.67 10.11 -6.73
N LEU A 265 -3.13 11.30 -7.17
CA LEU A 265 -4.21 12.03 -6.49
C LEU A 265 -5.55 11.87 -7.21
N LEU A 266 -6.66 12.05 -6.46
CA LEU A 266 -8.03 11.97 -6.98
C LEU A 266 -8.28 12.79 -8.26
N PRO A 267 -7.76 14.02 -8.46
CA PRO A 267 -7.98 14.76 -9.70
C PRO A 267 -7.47 14.03 -10.95
N ARG A 268 -6.31 13.35 -10.86
CA ARG A 268 -5.81 12.50 -11.96
C ARG A 268 -6.76 11.32 -12.19
N LEU A 269 -7.17 10.62 -11.12
CA LEU A 269 -8.09 9.49 -11.22
C LEU A 269 -9.42 9.91 -11.86
N LEU A 270 -9.99 11.04 -11.45
CA LEU A 270 -11.22 11.57 -12.03
C LEU A 270 -11.07 11.86 -13.53
N ARG A 271 -9.96 12.47 -13.94
CA ARG A 271 -9.68 12.71 -15.37
C ARG A 271 -9.64 11.38 -16.15
N ASP A 272 -8.96 10.37 -15.64
CA ASP A 272 -8.83 9.07 -16.30
C ASP A 272 -10.17 8.33 -16.38
N GLU A 273 -11.01 8.44 -15.36
CA GLU A 273 -12.38 7.90 -15.37
C GLU A 273 -13.28 8.60 -16.40
N LEU A 274 -13.23 9.94 -16.47
CA LEU A 274 -14.00 10.70 -17.45
C LEU A 274 -13.53 10.39 -18.88
N GLN A 275 -12.24 10.21 -19.11
CA GLN A 275 -11.72 9.78 -20.40
C GLN A 275 -12.17 8.36 -20.75
N LEU A 276 -12.15 7.44 -19.80
CA LEU A 276 -12.66 6.09 -19.98
C LEU A 276 -14.14 6.11 -20.40
N PHE A 277 -14.98 6.92 -19.75
CA PHE A 277 -16.39 7.05 -20.12
C PHE A 277 -16.56 7.63 -21.52
N ALA A 278 -15.78 8.64 -21.90
CA ALA A 278 -15.80 9.23 -23.23
C ALA A 278 -15.37 8.22 -24.33
N ASP A 279 -14.44 7.32 -24.02
CA ASP A 279 -13.96 6.30 -24.96
C ASP A 279 -14.97 5.16 -25.18
N VAL A 280 -15.90 4.96 -24.24
CA VAL A 280 -16.88 3.84 -24.26
C VAL A 280 -18.24 4.29 -24.79
N LEU A 281 -18.58 5.57 -24.64
CA LEU A 281 -19.85 6.17 -25.14
C LEU A 281 -19.85 6.38 -26.64
#